data_a683aeafdd4510959a45b60f1c21063e
#
_entry.id   a683aeafdd4510959a45b60f1c21063e
#
_cell.length_a   1.000
_cell.length_b   1.000
_cell.length_c   1.000
_cell.angle_alpha   90.00
_cell.angle_beta   90.00
_cell.angle_gamma   90.00
#
_symmetry.space_group_name_H-M   'P 1'
#
loop_
_entity.id
_entity.type
_entity.pdbx_description
1 polymer ?
#
loop_
_entity_poly.entity_id
_entity_poly.type
_entity_poly.pdbx_seq_one_letter_code
_entity_poly.pdbx_strand_id
1 'polypeptide(L)'
;MFKIYFLILFISTFSLSTIVNANPSIKIIDGDTIVLNSEKIRFYGIDTPEIKQTCTDNNGQSYSCGIKATLELKKIIGSRKVSCIKKTKDRYKRSISICYVDGNDINSLMVKKGWALAYRKYSKKYVKDEFIAKSNKAGMWSGDFIEPWKWRRMKNKKVR
;
A
#
# COMPACT_ATOMS: atom_id res chain seq x y z
N MET A 1 0.67 77.60 27.67
CA MET A 1 1.53 76.55 27.09
C MET A 1 0.81 75.21 27.21
N PHE A 2 0.13 74.76 26.12
CA PHE A 2 -0.55 73.43 26.09
C PHE A 2 0.42 72.41 25.49
N LYS A 3 0.78 71.38 26.32
CA LYS A 3 1.54 70.23 25.85
C LYS A 3 0.55 69.17 25.30
N ILE A 4 0.62 68.97 23.98
CA ILE A 4 -0.12 67.89 23.31
C ILE A 4 0.70 66.61 23.42
N TYR A 5 0.22 65.61 24.17
CA TYR A 5 0.82 64.26 24.20
C TYR A 5 0.25 63.45 23.01
N PHE A 6 1.14 63.15 22.06
CA PHE A 6 0.83 62.21 20.95
C PHE A 6 0.87 60.77 21.50
N LEU A 7 -0.27 60.13 21.63
CA LEU A 7 -0.39 58.73 22.02
C LEU A 7 -0.19 57.88 20.75
N ILE A 8 1.00 57.30 20.57
CA ILE A 8 1.27 56.37 19.47
C ILE A 8 0.68 55.01 19.84
N LEU A 9 -0.43 54.65 19.18
CA LEU A 9 -1.06 53.31 19.28
C LEU A 9 -0.25 52.32 18.44
N PHE A 10 0.51 51.47 19.11
CA PHE A 10 1.21 50.32 18.43
C PHE A 10 0.16 49.24 18.14
N ILE A 11 -0.33 49.18 16.88
CA ILE A 11 -1.18 48.06 16.41
C ILE A 11 -0.26 46.91 16.08
N SER A 12 -0.11 45.95 16.98
CA SER A 12 0.54 44.66 16.74
C SER A 12 -0.33 43.81 15.81
N THR A 13 0.05 43.69 14.54
CA THR A 13 -0.60 42.78 13.61
C THR A 13 -0.15 41.34 13.91
N PHE A 14 -1.02 40.60 14.60
CA PHE A 14 -0.80 39.17 14.82
C PHE A 14 -1.09 38.42 13.52
N SER A 15 -0.04 38.05 12.79
CA SER A 15 -0.15 37.21 11.59
C SER A 15 -0.58 35.80 11.99
N LEU A 16 -1.84 35.46 11.74
CA LEU A 16 -2.34 34.08 11.91
C LEU A 16 -1.78 33.23 10.77
N SER A 17 -0.71 32.49 11.04
CA SER A 17 -0.18 31.49 10.11
C SER A 17 -1.15 30.33 10.02
N THR A 18 -1.92 30.23 8.94
CA THR A 18 -2.75 29.06 8.64
C THR A 18 -1.86 27.89 8.30
N ILE A 19 -1.80 26.89 9.18
CA ILE A 19 -1.14 25.60 8.90
C ILE A 19 -2.02 24.88 7.88
N VAL A 20 -1.62 24.91 6.60
CA VAL A 20 -2.24 24.09 5.56
C VAL A 20 -1.79 22.65 5.80
N ASN A 21 -2.65 21.86 6.47
CA ASN A 21 -2.50 20.42 6.56
C ASN A 21 -2.78 19.82 5.17
N ALA A 22 -1.75 19.72 4.33
CA ALA A 22 -1.85 18.98 3.09
C ALA A 22 -2.09 17.50 3.43
N ASN A 23 -3.25 16.97 3.08
CA ASN A 23 -3.50 15.53 3.15
C ASN A 23 -2.43 14.80 2.35
N PRO A 24 -1.79 13.75 2.90
CA PRO A 24 -0.75 13.03 2.18
C PRO A 24 -1.32 12.48 0.87
N SER A 25 -0.70 12.85 -0.25
CA SER A 25 -1.14 12.33 -1.54
C SER A 25 -0.74 10.86 -1.65
N ILE A 26 -1.73 9.99 -1.83
CA ILE A 26 -1.53 8.56 -2.03
C ILE A 26 -2.04 8.14 -3.40
N LYS A 27 -1.20 7.41 -4.16
CA LYS A 27 -1.58 6.77 -5.41
C LYS A 27 -1.28 5.28 -5.32
N ILE A 28 -2.28 4.44 -5.50
CA ILE A 28 -2.13 2.98 -5.54
C ILE A 28 -1.77 2.58 -6.96
N ILE A 29 -0.65 1.87 -7.13
CA ILE A 29 -0.15 1.38 -8.43
C ILE A 29 -0.69 -0.02 -8.70
N ASP A 30 -0.52 -0.94 -7.74
CA ASP A 30 -0.98 -2.32 -7.77
C ASP A 30 -1.25 -2.82 -6.34
N GLY A 31 -1.43 -4.12 -6.15
CA GLY A 31 -1.78 -4.70 -4.84
C GLY A 31 -0.69 -4.60 -3.76
N ASP A 32 0.57 -4.34 -4.12
CA ASP A 32 1.69 -4.24 -3.17
C ASP A 32 2.61 -3.02 -3.40
N THR A 33 2.19 -2.08 -4.25
CA THR A 33 2.98 -0.89 -4.59
C THR A 33 2.11 0.36 -4.55
N ILE A 34 2.55 1.36 -3.78
CA ILE A 34 1.93 2.68 -3.69
C ILE A 34 2.94 3.79 -3.97
N VAL A 35 2.44 4.99 -4.26
CA VAL A 35 3.20 6.24 -4.16
C VAL A 35 2.61 7.04 -3.01
N LEU A 36 3.42 7.38 -2.03
CA LEU A 36 3.04 8.18 -0.86
C LEU A 36 3.97 9.40 -0.81
N ASN A 37 3.40 10.60 -0.90
CA ASN A 37 4.18 11.85 -0.93
C ASN A 37 5.32 11.82 -1.96
N SER A 38 5.03 11.39 -3.19
CA SER A 38 5.98 11.23 -4.30
C SER A 38 7.02 10.11 -4.11
N GLU A 39 7.06 9.41 -2.98
CA GLU A 39 7.93 8.26 -2.76
C GLU A 39 7.25 6.97 -3.22
N LYS A 40 7.90 6.21 -4.12
CA LYS A 40 7.40 4.90 -4.56
C LYS A 40 7.77 3.83 -3.53
N ILE A 41 6.76 3.19 -2.96
CA ILE A 41 6.87 2.23 -1.87
C ILE A 41 6.35 0.88 -2.34
N ARG A 42 7.17 -0.18 -2.18
CA ARG A 42 6.74 -1.57 -2.30
C ARG A 42 6.60 -2.20 -0.92
N PHE A 43 5.55 -2.95 -0.72
CA PHE A 43 5.28 -3.59 0.56
C PHE A 43 6.28 -4.71 0.85
N TYR A 44 6.85 -4.67 2.05
CA TYR A 44 7.85 -5.64 2.52
C TYR A 44 7.24 -7.02 2.75
N GLY A 45 7.94 -8.07 2.30
CA GLY A 45 7.66 -9.46 2.66
C GLY A 45 6.39 -10.07 2.07
N ILE A 46 5.72 -9.38 1.13
CA ILE A 46 4.56 -9.89 0.41
C ILE A 46 4.75 -9.79 -1.10
N ASP A 47 3.96 -10.55 -1.85
CA ASP A 47 3.88 -10.48 -3.31
C ASP A 47 2.43 -10.67 -3.74
N THR A 48 1.92 -9.76 -4.58
CA THR A 48 0.54 -9.78 -5.09
C THR A 48 0.50 -10.15 -6.56
N PRO A 49 -0.63 -10.64 -7.06
CA PRO A 49 -0.80 -10.83 -8.50
C PRO A 49 -0.53 -9.55 -9.27
N GLU A 50 0.13 -9.68 -10.40
CA GLU A 50 0.34 -8.59 -11.33
C GLU A 50 -1.01 -8.10 -11.90
N ILE A 51 -1.15 -6.82 -12.23
CA ILE A 51 -2.42 -6.24 -12.71
C ILE A 51 -3.03 -7.06 -13.85
N LYS A 52 -2.19 -7.58 -14.77
CA LYS A 52 -2.64 -8.39 -15.92
C LYS A 52 -2.75 -9.88 -15.60
N GLN A 53 -2.55 -10.29 -14.36
CA GLN A 53 -2.65 -11.68 -13.96
C GLN A 53 -4.11 -12.11 -13.79
N THR A 54 -4.41 -13.29 -14.33
CA THR A 54 -5.70 -13.96 -14.14
C THR A 54 -5.55 -15.17 -13.23
N CYS A 55 -6.60 -15.47 -12.51
CA CYS A 55 -6.78 -16.63 -11.65
C CYS A 55 -8.10 -17.31 -12.01
N THR A 56 -8.35 -18.51 -11.48
CA THR A 56 -9.59 -19.25 -11.68
C THR A 56 -10.33 -19.35 -10.36
N ASP A 57 -11.62 -19.09 -10.34
CA ASP A 57 -12.45 -19.23 -9.13
C ASP A 57 -12.85 -20.69 -8.87
N ASN A 58 -13.60 -20.95 -7.81
CA ASN A 58 -14.09 -22.27 -7.42
C ASN A 58 -15.10 -22.89 -8.42
N ASN A 59 -15.62 -22.09 -9.36
CA ASN A 59 -16.51 -22.55 -10.43
C ASN A 59 -15.76 -22.78 -11.76
N GLY A 60 -14.42 -22.65 -11.77
CA GLY A 60 -13.61 -22.77 -12.97
C GLY A 60 -13.62 -21.52 -13.86
N GLN A 61 -14.20 -20.39 -13.39
CA GLN A 61 -14.27 -19.16 -14.17
C GLN A 61 -13.00 -18.32 -13.99
N SER A 62 -12.46 -17.83 -15.10
CA SER A 62 -11.28 -16.94 -15.08
C SER A 62 -11.66 -15.52 -14.67
N TYR A 63 -10.85 -14.91 -13.80
CA TYR A 63 -11.02 -13.54 -13.37
C TYR A 63 -9.69 -12.80 -13.19
N SER A 64 -9.71 -11.46 -13.25
CA SER A 64 -8.53 -10.60 -13.10
C SER A 64 -8.14 -10.45 -11.62
N CYS A 65 -7.39 -11.41 -11.07
CA CYS A 65 -7.00 -11.39 -9.66
C CYS A 65 -6.05 -10.24 -9.31
N GLY A 66 -5.20 -9.78 -10.22
CA GLY A 66 -4.35 -8.61 -10.00
C GLY A 66 -5.16 -7.32 -9.81
N ILE A 67 -6.24 -7.15 -10.59
CA ILE A 67 -7.16 -6.02 -10.41
C ILE A 67 -7.88 -6.15 -9.06
N LYS A 68 -8.37 -7.35 -8.70
CA LYS A 68 -9.03 -7.57 -7.40
C LYS A 68 -8.12 -7.29 -6.23
N ALA A 69 -6.84 -7.71 -6.28
CA ALA A 69 -5.85 -7.37 -5.26
C ALA A 69 -5.65 -5.86 -5.12
N THR A 70 -5.56 -5.14 -6.24
CA THR A 70 -5.45 -3.67 -6.24
C THR A 70 -6.68 -2.99 -5.65
N LEU A 71 -7.89 -3.48 -5.98
CA LEU A 71 -9.14 -2.97 -5.44
C LEU A 71 -9.26 -3.25 -3.93
N GLU A 72 -8.82 -4.42 -3.46
CA GLU A 72 -8.80 -4.72 -2.03
C GLU A 72 -7.85 -3.79 -1.27
N LEU A 73 -6.66 -3.50 -1.82
CA LEU A 73 -5.76 -2.52 -1.22
C LEU A 73 -6.42 -1.13 -1.15
N LYS A 74 -7.11 -0.69 -2.22
CA LYS A 74 -7.88 0.57 -2.21
C LYS A 74 -8.94 0.57 -1.11
N LYS A 75 -9.64 -0.54 -0.91
CA LYS A 75 -10.65 -0.70 0.13
C LYS A 75 -10.05 -0.67 1.54
N ILE A 76 -8.89 -1.34 1.74
CA ILE A 76 -8.15 -1.33 3.01
C ILE A 76 -7.68 0.08 3.36
N ILE A 77 -7.22 0.85 2.40
CA ILE A 77 -6.73 2.22 2.65
C ILE A 77 -7.90 3.20 2.75
N GLY A 78 -8.84 3.18 1.80
CA GLY A 78 -9.93 4.16 1.71
C GLY A 78 -9.40 5.59 1.65
N SER A 79 -10.00 6.47 2.43
CA SER A 79 -9.58 7.87 2.62
C SER A 79 -8.66 8.07 3.84
N ARG A 80 -8.21 6.98 4.48
CA ARG A 80 -7.46 7.02 5.74
C ARG A 80 -5.99 7.36 5.52
N LYS A 81 -5.36 7.92 6.54
CA LYS A 81 -3.94 8.23 6.53
C LYS A 81 -3.10 6.95 6.58
N VAL A 82 -2.16 6.83 5.64
CA VAL A 82 -1.18 5.74 5.61
C VAL A 82 0.14 6.23 6.20
N SER A 83 0.75 5.42 7.04
CA SER A 83 2.13 5.58 7.51
C SER A 83 2.96 4.36 7.14
N CYS A 84 4.24 4.54 6.85
CA CYS A 84 5.10 3.43 6.44
C CYS A 84 6.43 3.46 7.18
N ILE A 85 6.87 2.28 7.65
CA ILE A 85 8.19 2.06 8.25
C ILE A 85 9.08 1.40 7.21
N LYS A 86 10.04 2.17 6.71
CA LYS A 86 11.01 1.70 5.71
C LYS A 86 11.95 0.65 6.32
N LYS A 87 12.18 -0.43 5.59
CA LYS A 87 13.14 -1.49 5.91
C LYS A 87 14.42 -1.38 5.08
N THR A 88 14.28 -1.17 3.76
CA THR A 88 15.40 -1.10 2.82
C THR A 88 14.97 -0.39 1.53
N LYS A 89 15.83 -0.36 0.54
CA LYS A 89 15.51 -0.01 -0.86
C LYS A 89 15.81 -1.17 -1.78
N ASP A 90 15.04 -1.31 -2.86
CA ASP A 90 15.38 -2.27 -3.91
C ASP A 90 16.27 -1.66 -5.01
N ARG A 91 16.67 -2.51 -5.98
CA ARG A 91 17.50 -2.10 -7.13
C ARG A 91 16.81 -1.06 -8.04
N TYR A 92 15.49 -0.92 -7.95
CA TYR A 92 14.70 0.07 -8.69
C TYR A 92 14.49 1.36 -7.89
N LYS A 93 15.21 1.54 -6.78
CA LYS A 93 15.14 2.67 -5.86
C LYS A 93 13.79 2.83 -5.13
N ARG A 94 12.90 1.82 -5.17
CA ARG A 94 11.66 1.82 -4.37
C ARG A 94 12.00 1.60 -2.90
N SER A 95 11.32 2.30 -2.01
CA SER A 95 11.36 1.99 -0.58
C SER A 95 10.58 0.71 -0.30
N ILE A 96 11.24 -0.27 0.31
CA ILE A 96 10.63 -1.51 0.77
C ILE A 96 10.17 -1.30 2.21
N SER A 97 8.85 -1.27 2.45
CA SER A 97 8.29 -0.81 3.73
C SER A 97 7.17 -1.70 4.25
N ILE A 98 6.97 -1.65 5.57
CA ILE A 98 5.74 -2.11 6.22
C ILE A 98 4.86 -0.87 6.39
N CYS A 99 3.65 -0.91 5.84
CA CYS A 99 2.73 0.20 5.88
C CYS A 99 1.51 -0.08 6.77
N TYR A 100 0.97 0.97 7.35
CA TYR A 100 -0.10 0.91 8.34
C TYR A 100 -1.23 1.86 8.00
N VAL A 101 -2.44 1.46 8.33
CA VAL A 101 -3.66 2.28 8.32
C VAL A 101 -4.39 2.04 9.66
N ASP A 102 -4.69 3.10 10.41
CA ASP A 102 -5.29 3.01 11.75
C ASP A 102 -4.56 2.02 12.67
N GLY A 103 -3.22 2.00 12.61
CA GLY A 103 -2.38 1.08 13.39
C GLY A 103 -2.31 -0.35 12.85
N ASN A 104 -3.12 -0.73 11.85
CA ASN A 104 -3.14 -2.06 11.28
C ASN A 104 -2.10 -2.21 10.16
N ASP A 105 -1.31 -3.29 10.20
CA ASP A 105 -0.33 -3.67 9.18
C ASP A 105 -1.05 -4.04 7.86
N ILE A 106 -0.98 -3.14 6.86
CA ILE A 106 -1.62 -3.32 5.53
C ILE A 106 -1.07 -4.58 4.84
N ASN A 107 0.23 -4.84 4.97
CA ASN A 107 0.87 -6.01 4.35
C ASN A 107 0.26 -7.31 4.92
N SER A 108 0.07 -7.38 6.25
CA SER A 108 -0.61 -8.48 6.94
C SER A 108 -2.07 -8.62 6.49
N LEU A 109 -2.81 -7.51 6.40
CA LEU A 109 -4.22 -7.52 5.98
C LEU A 109 -4.36 -8.06 4.55
N MET A 110 -3.49 -7.65 3.61
CA MET A 110 -3.50 -8.15 2.24
C MET A 110 -3.29 -9.66 2.19
N VAL A 111 -2.37 -10.20 3.01
CA VAL A 111 -2.12 -11.65 3.08
C VAL A 111 -3.28 -12.39 3.73
N LYS A 112 -3.80 -11.94 4.88
CA LYS A 112 -4.94 -12.57 5.59
C LYS A 112 -6.20 -12.61 4.72
N LYS A 113 -6.43 -11.57 3.92
CA LYS A 113 -7.55 -11.52 2.97
C LYS A 113 -7.32 -12.33 1.69
N GLY A 114 -6.15 -12.98 1.56
CA GLY A 114 -5.82 -13.85 0.45
C GLY A 114 -5.53 -13.13 -0.87
N TRP A 115 -5.22 -11.84 -0.84
CA TRP A 115 -4.87 -11.04 -2.03
C TRP A 115 -3.37 -10.79 -2.17
N ALA A 116 -2.56 -11.30 -1.23
CA ALA A 116 -1.11 -11.36 -1.30
C ALA A 116 -0.60 -12.70 -0.77
N LEU A 117 0.57 -13.12 -1.22
CA LEU A 117 1.30 -14.26 -0.68
C LEU A 117 2.45 -13.76 0.19
N ALA A 118 2.78 -14.53 1.23
CA ALA A 118 4.01 -14.32 2.01
C ALA A 118 5.23 -14.60 1.11
N TYR A 119 6.02 -13.57 0.83
CA TYR A 119 7.18 -13.71 -0.05
C TYR A 119 8.40 -14.20 0.72
N ARG A 120 8.44 -15.51 0.97
CA ARG A 120 9.43 -16.21 1.83
C ARG A 120 10.89 -15.97 1.45
N LYS A 121 11.16 -15.64 0.18
CA LYS A 121 12.50 -15.29 -0.29
C LYS A 121 13.08 -14.08 0.46
N TYR A 122 12.24 -13.17 0.91
CA TYR A 122 12.65 -11.92 1.57
C TYR A 122 12.24 -11.85 3.04
N SER A 123 11.16 -12.54 3.45
CA SER A 123 10.69 -12.52 4.83
C SER A 123 9.75 -13.68 5.15
N LYS A 124 9.83 -14.17 6.37
CA LYS A 124 8.87 -15.15 6.92
C LYS A 124 7.76 -14.49 7.76
N LYS A 125 7.77 -13.16 7.89
CA LYS A 125 6.87 -12.40 8.81
C LYS A 125 5.39 -12.75 8.61
N TYR A 126 4.93 -12.90 7.37
CA TYR A 126 3.51 -13.08 7.03
C TYR A 126 3.09 -14.54 6.74
N VAL A 127 3.96 -15.52 7.05
CA VAL A 127 3.66 -16.95 6.79
C VAL A 127 2.45 -17.45 7.58
N LYS A 128 2.29 -16.99 8.84
CA LYS A 128 1.11 -17.32 9.67
C LYS A 128 -0.16 -16.70 9.09
N ASP A 129 -0.10 -15.47 8.58
CA ASP A 129 -1.23 -14.81 7.96
C ASP A 129 -1.68 -15.53 6.67
N GLU A 130 -0.72 -16.00 5.87
CA GLU A 130 -1.01 -16.81 4.68
C GLU A 130 -1.64 -18.16 5.04
N PHE A 131 -1.20 -18.80 6.12
CA PHE A 131 -1.83 -20.03 6.61
C PHE A 131 -3.31 -19.79 6.96
N ILE A 132 -3.62 -18.68 7.65
CA ILE A 132 -5.00 -18.28 7.95
C ILE A 132 -5.81 -18.08 6.67
N ALA A 133 -5.25 -17.36 5.67
CA ALA A 133 -5.93 -17.15 4.39
C ALA A 133 -6.24 -18.46 3.65
N LYS A 134 -5.29 -19.40 3.64
CA LYS A 134 -5.44 -20.73 3.05
C LYS A 134 -6.55 -21.53 3.74
N SER A 135 -6.52 -21.61 5.06
CA SER A 135 -7.51 -22.37 5.84
C SER A 135 -8.91 -21.86 5.64
N ASN A 136 -9.06 -20.53 5.47
CA ASN A 136 -10.35 -19.88 5.24
C ASN A 136 -10.74 -19.79 3.75
N LYS A 137 -9.92 -20.33 2.83
CA LYS A 137 -10.11 -20.19 1.37
C LYS A 137 -10.34 -18.73 0.96
N ALA A 138 -9.63 -17.78 1.60
CA ALA A 138 -9.82 -16.35 1.40
C ALA A 138 -9.19 -15.87 0.07
N GLY A 139 -9.87 -14.93 -0.60
CA GLY A 139 -9.39 -14.31 -1.82
C GLY A 139 -9.04 -15.32 -2.91
N MET A 140 -7.77 -15.34 -3.36
CA MET A 140 -7.28 -16.27 -4.39
C MET A 140 -7.28 -17.74 -3.94
N TRP A 141 -7.24 -18.00 -2.61
CA TRP A 141 -7.22 -19.35 -2.07
C TRP A 141 -8.57 -20.08 -2.20
N SER A 142 -9.63 -19.41 -2.67
CA SER A 142 -10.91 -20.02 -3.01
C SER A 142 -10.89 -20.78 -4.33
N GLY A 143 -9.88 -20.63 -5.16
CA GLY A 143 -9.75 -21.25 -6.46
C GLY A 143 -8.26 -21.50 -6.82
N ASP A 144 -7.93 -21.49 -8.11
CA ASP A 144 -6.59 -21.77 -8.60
C ASP A 144 -5.87 -20.52 -9.10
N PHE A 145 -4.59 -20.45 -8.81
CA PHE A 145 -3.74 -19.36 -9.29
C PHE A 145 -2.28 -19.80 -9.41
N ILE A 146 -1.54 -19.06 -10.24
CA ILE A 146 -0.09 -19.17 -10.33
C ILE A 146 0.51 -18.13 -9.40
N GLU A 147 1.51 -18.51 -8.59
CA GLU A 147 2.17 -17.55 -7.71
C GLU A 147 2.78 -16.39 -8.51
N PRO A 148 2.66 -15.13 -8.07
CA PRO A 148 3.03 -13.95 -8.84
C PRO A 148 4.47 -13.99 -9.37
N TRP A 149 5.42 -14.46 -8.56
CA TRP A 149 6.83 -14.62 -9.00
C TRP A 149 7.02 -15.69 -10.08
N LYS A 150 6.18 -16.75 -10.13
CA LYS A 150 6.20 -17.76 -11.21
C LYS A 150 5.58 -17.18 -12.46
N TRP A 151 4.45 -16.48 -12.34
CA TRP A 151 3.78 -15.82 -13.44
C TRP A 151 4.72 -14.82 -14.16
N ARG A 152 5.44 -13.97 -13.42
CA ARG A 152 6.45 -13.06 -14.01
C ARG A 152 7.54 -13.81 -14.78
N ARG A 153 8.03 -14.94 -14.25
CA ARG A 153 9.05 -15.76 -14.94
C ARG A 153 8.53 -16.36 -16.24
N MET A 154 7.29 -16.83 -16.26
CA MET A 154 6.66 -17.36 -17.47
C MET A 154 6.51 -16.30 -18.56
N LYS A 155 6.07 -15.09 -18.20
CA LYS A 155 5.96 -13.97 -19.15
C LYS A 155 7.30 -13.57 -19.74
N ASN A 156 8.35 -13.48 -18.92
CA ASN A 156 9.69 -13.12 -19.38
C ASN A 156 10.33 -14.17 -20.31
N LYS A 157 9.93 -15.45 -20.18
CA LYS A 157 10.39 -16.50 -21.12
C LYS A 157 9.70 -16.44 -22.49
N LYS A 158 8.45 -15.94 -22.55
CA LYS A 158 7.71 -15.81 -23.84
C LYS A 158 8.16 -14.61 -24.68
N VAL A 159 8.93 -13.69 -24.11
CA VAL A 159 9.40 -12.46 -24.77
C VAL A 159 10.84 -12.59 -25.28
N ARG A 160 11.53 -13.71 -24.97
CA ARG A 160 12.86 -14.06 -25.50
C ARG A 160 12.73 -15.11 -26.61
#